data_4db625755b2b16e3842f4f67ac653b78
#
_entry.id   4db625755b2b16e3842f4f67ac653b78
#
_cell.length_a   1.000
_cell.length_b   1.000
_cell.length_c   1.000
_cell.angle_alpha   90.00
_cell.angle_beta   90.00
_cell.angle_gamma   90.00
#
_symmetry.space_group_name_H-M   'P 1'
#
loop_
_entity.id
_entity.type
_entity.pdbx_description
1 polymer ?
#
loop_
_entity_poly.entity_id
_entity_poly.type
_entity_poly.pdbx_seq_one_letter_code
_entity_poly.pdbx_strand_id
1 'polypeptide(L)'
;DAADAVKRIQTEARAGRSRGGSIDLLWVNGENFRTLKQANLLRSGWAEKLPNWRYVDTRKPVREDFSLATDGAESPWGGAQLTFIARRSQLSAPLDSAQALLAFATAHPGSVTYPRPPDFTGTAFLEQLLISLTDRPDALRQPPQAASFAAVTAPLWDYLARLHPLLWRQGRDFPLSPARMDAMLSQGTLQLSLTFNPLHAQQKAASGELPQDSYSFGFKQGMLGNVHFVAIPANARATAGAQVVANFLLSPQAQLRKADPQIWGDPSVLDPEKLNDAQRAALYAVQPKATPPMLAEPH
;
A
#
# COMPACT_ATOMS: atom_id res chain seq x y z
N ASP A 1 14.05 10.83 6.75
CA ASP A 1 13.06 10.06 6.00
C ASP A 1 13.70 9.41 4.75
N ALA A 2 12.94 8.66 3.93
CA ALA A 2 13.46 8.01 2.72
C ALA A 2 13.96 9.03 1.70
N ALA A 3 13.26 10.14 1.50
CA ALA A 3 13.67 11.20 0.57
C ALA A 3 15.00 11.84 0.96
N ASP A 4 15.28 12.02 2.25
CA ASP A 4 16.56 12.53 2.73
C ASP A 4 17.70 11.52 2.47
N ALA A 5 17.43 10.22 2.65
CA ALA A 5 18.37 9.17 2.31
C ALA A 5 18.70 9.17 0.80
N VAL A 6 17.68 9.32 -0.06
CA VAL A 6 17.85 9.43 -1.52
C VAL A 6 18.72 10.62 -1.88
N LYS A 7 18.42 11.82 -1.36
CA LYS A 7 19.21 13.03 -1.58
C LYS A 7 20.67 12.85 -1.15
N ARG A 8 20.90 12.17 -0.03
CA ARG A 8 22.24 11.90 0.47
C ARG A 8 23.03 10.97 -0.46
N ILE A 9 22.41 9.86 -0.91
CA ILE A 9 23.03 8.95 -1.89
C ILE A 9 23.39 9.69 -3.19
N GLN A 10 22.46 10.51 -3.71
CA GLN A 10 22.71 11.33 -4.90
C GLN A 10 23.84 12.33 -4.70
N THR A 11 23.91 12.99 -3.53
CA THR A 11 24.98 13.94 -3.20
C THR A 11 26.34 13.25 -3.14
N GLU A 12 26.42 12.08 -2.51
CA GLU A 12 27.64 11.28 -2.45
C GLU A 12 28.09 10.84 -3.86
N ALA A 13 27.16 10.43 -4.71
CA ALA A 13 27.46 10.05 -6.09
C ALA A 13 27.98 11.24 -6.91
N ARG A 14 27.34 12.42 -6.80
CA ARG A 14 27.80 13.66 -7.46
C ARG A 14 29.20 14.09 -6.97
N ALA A 15 29.54 13.80 -5.73
CA ALA A 15 30.89 14.03 -5.16
C ALA A 15 31.91 12.96 -5.57
N GLY A 16 31.55 12.02 -6.48
CA GLY A 16 32.43 10.96 -6.95
C GLY A 16 32.65 9.82 -5.95
N ARG A 17 31.85 9.74 -4.88
CA ARG A 17 31.97 8.70 -3.86
C ARG A 17 31.35 7.38 -4.36
N SER A 18 32.13 6.60 -5.08
CA SER A 18 31.72 5.29 -5.62
C SER A 18 31.79 4.14 -4.61
N ARG A 19 32.41 4.35 -3.44
CA ARG A 19 32.56 3.37 -2.34
C ARG A 19 32.48 4.06 -0.98
N GLY A 20 32.19 3.29 0.07
CA GLY A 20 32.19 3.81 1.43
C GLY A 20 31.08 4.83 1.70
N GLY A 21 29.94 4.66 1.06
CA GLY A 21 28.74 5.48 1.30
C GLY A 21 28.31 5.44 2.76
N SER A 22 27.51 6.40 3.15
CA SER A 22 27.02 6.53 4.53
C SER A 22 25.76 5.73 4.81
N ILE A 23 25.17 5.12 3.79
CA ILE A 23 23.94 4.32 3.87
C ILE A 23 24.25 2.95 3.28
N ASP A 24 23.99 1.90 4.06
CA ASP A 24 24.20 0.51 3.64
C ASP A 24 22.91 -0.20 3.25
N LEU A 25 21.78 0.18 3.86
CA LEU A 25 20.43 -0.33 3.58
C LEU A 25 19.42 0.79 3.82
N LEU A 26 18.44 0.90 2.95
CA LEU A 26 17.35 1.87 3.14
C LEU A 26 16.01 1.25 2.77
N TRP A 27 14.96 1.68 3.46
CA TRP A 27 13.59 1.43 3.05
C TRP A 27 13.25 2.40 1.93
N VAL A 28 12.78 1.87 0.81
CA VAL A 28 12.48 2.66 -0.39
C VAL A 28 11.35 2.02 -1.17
N ASN A 29 10.58 2.85 -1.85
CA ASN A 29 9.57 2.43 -2.83
C ASN A 29 9.18 3.62 -3.73
N GLY A 30 8.48 3.34 -4.82
CA GLY A 30 7.89 4.32 -5.71
C GLY A 30 8.92 5.27 -6.35
N GLU A 31 8.61 6.55 -6.33
CA GLU A 31 9.46 7.59 -6.92
C GLU A 31 10.89 7.62 -6.37
N ASN A 32 11.07 7.28 -5.10
CA ASN A 32 12.39 7.18 -4.50
C ASN A 32 13.21 6.05 -5.12
N PHE A 33 12.59 4.88 -5.34
CA PHE A 33 13.22 3.77 -6.05
C PHE A 33 13.53 4.14 -7.50
N ARG A 34 12.54 4.67 -8.24
CA ARG A 34 12.71 5.12 -9.63
C ARG A 34 13.89 6.07 -9.75
N THR A 35 13.96 7.08 -8.88
CA THR A 35 15.04 8.06 -8.86
C THR A 35 16.42 7.42 -8.69
N LEU A 36 16.58 6.49 -7.75
CA LEU A 36 17.86 5.83 -7.50
C LEU A 36 18.20 4.84 -8.62
N LYS A 37 17.23 4.09 -9.12
CA LYS A 37 17.42 3.10 -10.19
C LYS A 37 17.82 3.75 -11.50
N GLN A 38 17.11 4.80 -11.93
CA GLN A 38 17.44 5.53 -13.17
C GLN A 38 18.83 6.17 -13.14
N ALA A 39 19.29 6.57 -11.95
CA ALA A 39 20.63 7.09 -11.75
C ALA A 39 21.72 5.99 -11.57
N ASN A 40 21.37 4.70 -11.65
CA ASN A 40 22.26 3.56 -11.38
C ASN A 40 22.91 3.60 -9.98
N LEU A 41 22.18 4.06 -8.98
CA LEU A 41 22.65 4.23 -7.61
C LEU A 41 22.29 3.07 -6.67
N LEU A 42 21.73 1.98 -7.20
CA LEU A 42 21.40 0.77 -6.45
C LEU A 42 22.20 -0.44 -6.95
N ARG A 43 22.45 -1.38 -6.04
CA ARG A 43 22.93 -2.72 -6.40
C ARG A 43 21.77 -3.56 -6.90
N SER A 44 21.91 -4.22 -8.04
CA SER A 44 20.93 -5.11 -8.64
C SER A 44 21.29 -6.59 -8.51
N GLY A 45 20.30 -7.47 -8.74
CA GLY A 45 20.51 -8.92 -8.87
C GLY A 45 20.93 -9.64 -7.58
N TRP A 46 20.72 -9.04 -6.40
CA TRP A 46 21.07 -9.63 -5.11
C TRP A 46 19.86 -10.16 -4.31
N ALA A 47 18.71 -9.50 -4.41
CA ALA A 47 17.57 -9.75 -3.52
C ALA A 47 17.03 -11.19 -3.66
N GLU A 48 16.85 -11.67 -4.88
CA GLU A 48 16.33 -13.01 -5.15
C GLU A 48 17.31 -14.14 -4.79
N LYS A 49 18.58 -13.79 -4.52
CA LYS A 49 19.60 -14.74 -4.08
C LYS A 49 19.66 -14.93 -2.56
N LEU A 50 18.87 -14.15 -1.82
CA LEU A 50 18.78 -14.29 -0.37
C LEU A 50 18.19 -15.66 0.00
N PRO A 51 18.76 -16.38 0.98
CA PRO A 51 18.25 -17.70 1.38
C PRO A 51 16.76 -17.72 1.75
N ASN A 52 16.25 -16.64 2.37
CA ASN A 52 14.85 -16.54 2.78
C ASN A 52 13.91 -16.05 1.67
N TRP A 53 14.41 -15.70 0.48
CA TRP A 53 13.57 -15.44 -0.69
C TRP A 53 12.65 -16.62 -1.02
N ARG A 54 13.06 -17.82 -0.70
CA ARG A 54 12.26 -19.05 -0.87
C ARG A 54 10.88 -18.99 -0.22
N TYR A 55 10.69 -18.15 0.80
CA TYR A 55 9.43 -17.99 1.50
C TYR A 55 8.54 -16.90 0.89
N VAL A 56 9.07 -16.05 0.02
CA VAL A 56 8.35 -14.91 -0.54
C VAL A 56 7.16 -15.37 -1.41
N ASP A 57 6.02 -14.70 -1.24
CA ASP A 57 4.85 -14.88 -2.10
C ASP A 57 5.04 -14.14 -3.43
N THR A 58 5.45 -14.87 -4.44
CA THR A 58 5.70 -14.32 -5.78
C THR A 58 4.43 -14.00 -6.58
N ARG A 59 3.24 -14.24 -6.03
CA ARG A 59 1.96 -13.79 -6.59
C ARG A 59 1.71 -12.31 -6.27
N LYS A 60 2.38 -11.77 -5.25
CA LYS A 60 2.40 -10.34 -4.94
C LYS A 60 3.37 -9.62 -5.89
N PRO A 61 3.24 -8.30 -6.08
CA PRO A 61 4.11 -7.52 -6.96
C PRO A 61 5.51 -7.31 -6.35
N VAL A 62 6.20 -8.42 -5.99
CA VAL A 62 7.52 -8.40 -5.33
C VAL A 62 8.70 -8.21 -6.29
N ARG A 63 8.42 -8.14 -7.60
CA ARG A 63 9.40 -7.88 -8.66
C ARG A 63 9.16 -6.56 -9.39
N GLU A 64 8.16 -5.81 -8.94
CA GLU A 64 7.81 -4.50 -9.47
C GLU A 64 7.58 -3.55 -8.31
N ASP A 65 8.03 -2.32 -8.45
CA ASP A 65 7.75 -1.21 -7.56
C ASP A 65 7.19 -0.06 -8.39
N PHE A 66 5.92 0.29 -8.18
CA PHE A 66 5.17 1.29 -8.96
C PHE A 66 5.36 1.09 -10.48
N SER A 67 5.02 -0.11 -10.96
CA SER A 67 5.14 -0.52 -12.36
C SER A 67 6.56 -0.51 -12.94
N LEU A 68 7.59 -0.34 -12.11
CA LEU A 68 9.00 -0.42 -12.50
C LEU A 68 9.60 -1.74 -12.03
N ALA A 69 10.15 -2.53 -12.95
CA ALA A 69 10.82 -3.79 -12.60
C ALA A 69 11.92 -3.55 -11.56
N THR A 70 12.01 -4.39 -10.52
CA THR A 70 13.05 -4.24 -9.48
C THR A 70 14.43 -4.71 -9.95
N ASP A 71 14.49 -5.64 -10.91
CA ASP A 71 15.73 -6.30 -11.38
C ASP A 71 16.59 -6.87 -10.24
N GLY A 72 15.92 -7.30 -9.17
CA GLY A 72 16.56 -7.80 -7.96
C GLY A 72 17.39 -6.75 -7.20
N ALA A 73 17.11 -5.46 -7.38
CA ALA A 73 17.72 -4.37 -6.63
C ALA A 73 17.04 -4.13 -5.28
N GLU A 74 15.85 -4.70 -5.08
CA GLU A 74 15.03 -4.55 -3.89
C GLU A 74 14.61 -5.90 -3.32
N SER A 75 14.64 -6.00 -1.99
CA SER A 75 14.08 -7.13 -1.25
C SER A 75 12.76 -6.70 -0.62
N PRO A 76 11.66 -7.41 -0.88
CA PRO A 76 10.36 -7.09 -0.27
C PRO A 76 10.42 -7.37 1.22
N TRP A 77 9.67 -6.59 2.02
CA TRP A 77 9.66 -6.89 3.44
C TRP A 77 8.33 -6.60 4.14
N GLY A 78 7.42 -5.86 3.52
CA GLY A 78 6.09 -5.58 4.02
C GLY A 78 5.13 -5.27 2.89
N GLY A 79 3.86 -5.09 3.22
CA GLY A 79 2.85 -4.76 2.25
C GLY A 79 1.89 -3.71 2.78
N ALA A 80 1.35 -2.93 1.86
CA ALA A 80 0.26 -2.01 2.11
C ALA A 80 -0.84 -2.27 1.10
N GLN A 81 -2.09 -2.14 1.53
CA GLN A 81 -3.23 -2.26 0.64
C GLN A 81 -4.31 -1.28 1.08
N LEU A 82 -4.79 -0.48 0.14
CA LEU A 82 -5.93 0.39 0.39
C LEU A 82 -7.11 -0.45 0.86
N THR A 83 -7.69 -0.08 1.98
CA THR A 83 -8.87 -0.74 2.53
C THR A 83 -9.83 0.29 3.09
N PHE A 84 -11.10 -0.04 3.04
CA PHE A 84 -12.12 0.68 3.78
C PHE A 84 -12.20 0.17 5.23
N ILE A 85 -12.63 1.03 6.12
CA ILE A 85 -13.01 0.69 7.49
C ILE A 85 -14.47 1.06 7.68
N ALA A 86 -15.25 0.15 8.27
CA ALA A 86 -16.62 0.39 8.68
C ALA A 86 -16.89 -0.23 10.05
N ARG A 87 -18.06 0.07 10.61
CA ARG A 87 -18.59 -0.58 11.79
C ARG A 87 -19.63 -1.63 11.39
N ARG A 88 -19.53 -2.83 11.96
CA ARG A 88 -20.49 -3.91 11.65
C ARG A 88 -21.93 -3.56 12.02
N SER A 89 -22.12 -2.71 13.04
CA SER A 89 -23.42 -2.18 13.45
C SER A 89 -24.06 -1.24 12.41
N GLN A 90 -23.26 -0.64 11.52
CA GLN A 90 -23.72 0.31 10.50
C GLN A 90 -23.66 -0.29 9.08
N LEU A 91 -22.71 -1.18 8.83
CA LEU A 91 -22.53 -1.86 7.56
C LEU A 91 -22.23 -3.34 7.84
N SER A 92 -23.23 -4.18 7.82
CA SER A 92 -23.13 -5.60 8.18
C SER A 92 -22.42 -6.44 7.10
N ALA A 93 -22.53 -6.03 5.83
CA ALA A 93 -21.88 -6.67 4.69
C ALA A 93 -20.93 -5.69 3.98
N PRO A 94 -19.72 -6.13 3.58
CA PRO A 94 -18.76 -5.31 2.85
C PRO A 94 -19.33 -4.76 1.53
N LEU A 95 -18.97 -3.55 1.16
CA LEU A 95 -19.20 -3.03 -0.19
C LEU A 95 -18.17 -3.68 -1.12
N ASP A 96 -18.60 -4.36 -2.14
CA ASP A 96 -17.75 -5.20 -2.99
C ASP A 96 -17.29 -4.51 -4.29
N SER A 97 -17.76 -3.30 -4.55
CA SER A 97 -17.52 -2.58 -5.81
C SER A 97 -17.73 -1.07 -5.67
N ALA A 98 -17.23 -0.32 -6.65
CA ALA A 98 -17.50 1.12 -6.76
C ALA A 98 -19.00 1.42 -6.89
N GLN A 99 -19.75 0.56 -7.57
CA GLN A 99 -21.20 0.69 -7.71
C GLN A 99 -21.90 0.51 -6.37
N ALA A 100 -21.48 -0.47 -5.56
CA ALA A 100 -22.00 -0.67 -4.22
C ALA A 100 -21.68 0.53 -3.28
N LEU A 101 -20.47 1.12 -3.43
CA LEU A 101 -20.11 2.34 -2.71
C LEU A 101 -21.03 3.52 -3.07
N LEU A 102 -21.31 3.73 -4.36
CA LEU A 102 -22.21 4.80 -4.79
C LEU A 102 -23.65 4.57 -4.29
N ALA A 103 -24.13 3.33 -4.34
CA ALA A 103 -25.45 2.97 -3.83
C ALA A 103 -25.53 3.21 -2.30
N PHE A 104 -24.48 2.86 -1.57
CA PHE A 104 -24.38 3.14 -0.13
C PHE A 104 -24.39 4.64 0.17
N ALA A 105 -23.59 5.43 -0.55
CA ALA A 105 -23.57 6.89 -0.39
C ALA A 105 -24.92 7.53 -0.73
N THR A 106 -25.66 6.97 -1.69
CA THR A 106 -27.01 7.41 -2.04
C THR A 106 -28.00 7.14 -0.91
N ALA A 107 -27.91 5.98 -0.27
CA ALA A 107 -28.76 5.61 0.86
C ALA A 107 -28.41 6.35 2.15
N HIS A 108 -27.14 6.78 2.29
CA HIS A 108 -26.60 7.43 3.50
C HIS A 108 -25.86 8.74 3.14
N PRO A 109 -26.55 9.76 2.60
CA PRO A 109 -25.90 11.00 2.18
C PRO A 109 -25.16 11.68 3.32
N GLY A 110 -23.96 12.15 3.05
CA GLY A 110 -23.10 12.82 4.03
C GLY A 110 -22.27 11.90 4.93
N SER A 111 -22.44 10.57 4.81
CA SER A 111 -21.73 9.59 5.66
C SER A 111 -20.43 9.06 5.09
N VAL A 112 -20.09 9.43 3.85
CA VAL A 112 -18.90 8.99 3.11
C VAL A 112 -18.08 10.20 2.71
N THR A 113 -16.76 10.06 2.71
CA THR A 113 -15.81 11.01 2.14
C THR A 113 -14.45 10.32 1.92
N TYR A 114 -13.45 11.06 1.47
CA TYR A 114 -12.06 10.62 1.35
C TYR A 114 -11.11 11.78 1.69
N PRO A 115 -9.83 11.53 2.02
CA PRO A 115 -8.88 12.60 2.31
C PRO A 115 -8.62 13.46 1.09
N ARG A 116 -8.40 14.75 1.33
CA ARG A 116 -8.17 15.71 0.24
C ARG A 116 -6.81 15.44 -0.46
N PRO A 117 -6.75 15.24 -1.78
CA PRO A 117 -5.48 15.25 -2.50
C PRO A 117 -4.71 16.57 -2.29
N PRO A 118 -3.38 16.58 -2.19
CA PRO A 118 -2.47 15.46 -2.52
C PRO A 118 -2.18 14.49 -1.36
N ASP A 119 -3.09 14.32 -0.38
CA ASP A 119 -2.94 13.22 0.58
C ASP A 119 -2.83 11.89 -0.18
N PHE A 120 -1.86 11.06 0.21
CA PHE A 120 -1.57 9.79 -0.45
C PHE A 120 -2.80 8.86 -0.51
N THR A 121 -3.52 8.73 0.62
CA THR A 121 -4.70 7.86 0.70
C THR A 121 -5.86 8.40 -0.15
N GLY A 122 -6.02 9.72 -0.17
CA GLY A 122 -7.04 10.37 -1.00
C GLY A 122 -6.77 10.22 -2.49
N THR A 123 -5.52 10.38 -2.91
CA THR A 123 -5.10 10.15 -4.29
C THR A 123 -5.32 8.69 -4.67
N ALA A 124 -4.85 7.77 -3.86
CA ALA A 124 -5.01 6.33 -4.10
C ALA A 124 -6.48 5.87 -4.11
N PHE A 125 -7.37 6.52 -3.37
CA PHE A 125 -8.81 6.26 -3.48
C PHE A 125 -9.35 6.62 -4.87
N LEU A 126 -8.91 7.74 -5.44
CA LEU A 126 -9.29 8.13 -6.81
C LEU A 126 -8.70 7.18 -7.86
N GLU A 127 -7.46 6.74 -7.68
CA GLU A 127 -6.82 5.72 -8.53
C GLU A 127 -7.54 4.38 -8.44
N GLN A 128 -7.92 3.95 -7.24
CA GLN A 128 -8.74 2.76 -7.05
C GLN A 128 -10.06 2.83 -7.81
N LEU A 129 -10.74 3.97 -7.77
CA LEU A 129 -11.97 4.18 -8.54
C LEU A 129 -11.69 4.15 -10.04
N LEU A 130 -10.62 4.79 -10.51
CA LEU A 130 -10.22 4.76 -11.92
C LEU A 130 -9.98 3.32 -12.39
N ILE A 131 -9.19 2.54 -11.65
CA ILE A 131 -8.93 1.12 -11.96
C ILE A 131 -10.23 0.30 -12.01
N SER A 132 -11.14 0.56 -11.07
CA SER A 132 -12.40 -0.19 -10.96
C SER A 132 -13.44 0.18 -12.02
N LEU A 133 -13.35 1.34 -12.63
CA LEU A 133 -14.36 1.91 -13.53
C LEU A 133 -13.93 1.95 -14.98
N THR A 134 -12.62 1.95 -15.27
CA THR A 134 -12.13 2.01 -16.64
C THR A 134 -12.44 0.74 -17.42
N ASP A 135 -12.80 0.89 -18.68
CA ASP A 135 -12.89 -0.19 -19.66
C ASP A 135 -11.54 -0.44 -20.39
N ARG A 136 -10.50 0.32 -20.02
CA ARG A 136 -9.17 0.29 -20.64
C ARG A 136 -8.05 0.06 -19.62
N PRO A 137 -8.05 -1.06 -18.88
CA PRO A 137 -7.07 -1.30 -17.81
C PRO A 137 -5.63 -1.33 -18.32
N ASP A 138 -5.39 -1.75 -19.57
CA ASP A 138 -4.05 -1.77 -20.15
C ASP A 138 -3.46 -0.37 -20.39
N ALA A 139 -4.31 0.64 -20.60
CA ALA A 139 -3.86 2.02 -20.73
C ALA A 139 -3.28 2.56 -19.42
N LEU A 140 -3.72 2.05 -18.26
CA LEU A 140 -3.23 2.46 -16.95
C LEU A 140 -1.83 1.90 -16.63
N ARG A 141 -1.33 0.95 -17.42
CA ARG A 141 0.01 0.36 -17.28
C ARG A 141 1.07 1.06 -18.12
N GLN A 142 0.68 2.10 -18.85
CA GLN A 142 1.54 2.85 -19.74
C GLN A 142 1.57 4.32 -19.32
N PRO A 143 2.63 5.05 -19.64
CA PRO A 143 2.68 6.49 -19.44
C PRO A 143 1.45 7.17 -20.04
N PRO A 144 0.85 8.16 -19.35
CA PRO A 144 -0.36 8.82 -19.83
C PRO A 144 -0.15 9.45 -21.22
N GLN A 145 -1.06 9.16 -22.13
CA GLN A 145 -1.04 9.72 -23.49
C GLN A 145 -2.08 10.83 -23.59
N ALA A 146 -1.67 12.05 -23.95
CA ALA A 146 -2.56 13.19 -24.03
C ALA A 146 -3.79 12.93 -24.93
N ALA A 147 -3.63 12.18 -26.03
CA ALA A 147 -4.70 11.84 -26.95
C ALA A 147 -5.77 10.91 -26.37
N SER A 148 -5.45 10.06 -25.40
CA SER A 148 -6.37 9.08 -24.79
C SER A 148 -6.76 9.42 -23.36
N PHE A 149 -6.09 10.36 -22.72
CA PHE A 149 -6.27 10.69 -21.30
C PHE A 149 -7.73 10.95 -20.94
N ALA A 150 -8.40 11.83 -21.69
CA ALA A 150 -9.79 12.17 -21.44
C ALA A 150 -10.72 10.94 -21.52
N ALA A 151 -10.53 10.08 -22.53
CA ALA A 151 -11.33 8.86 -22.68
C ALA A 151 -11.07 7.82 -21.59
N VAL A 152 -9.81 7.65 -21.17
CA VAL A 152 -9.42 6.70 -20.10
C VAL A 152 -9.97 7.15 -18.75
N THR A 153 -9.99 8.46 -18.49
CA THR A 153 -10.39 9.01 -17.17
C THR A 153 -11.88 9.40 -17.10
N ALA A 154 -12.58 9.49 -18.24
CA ALA A 154 -14.00 9.88 -18.26
C ALA A 154 -14.89 9.08 -17.28
N PRO A 155 -14.78 7.73 -17.17
CA PRO A 155 -15.62 6.97 -16.24
C PRO A 155 -15.41 7.39 -14.77
N LEU A 156 -14.19 7.79 -14.39
CA LEU A 156 -13.91 8.32 -13.06
C LEU A 156 -14.64 9.64 -12.83
N TRP A 157 -14.52 10.58 -13.77
CA TRP A 157 -15.13 11.91 -13.63
C TRP A 157 -16.65 11.85 -13.60
N ASP A 158 -17.26 11.00 -14.44
CA ASP A 158 -18.71 10.74 -14.42
C ASP A 158 -19.17 10.14 -13.09
N TYR A 159 -18.39 9.21 -12.54
CA TYR A 159 -18.66 8.63 -11.23
C TYR A 159 -18.55 9.68 -10.12
N LEU A 160 -17.49 10.49 -10.10
CA LEU A 160 -17.28 11.55 -9.12
C LEU A 160 -18.35 12.64 -9.18
N ALA A 161 -18.82 12.98 -10.37
CA ALA A 161 -19.94 13.92 -10.54
C ALA A 161 -21.22 13.45 -9.83
N ARG A 162 -21.43 12.13 -9.76
CA ARG A 162 -22.55 11.51 -9.03
C ARG A 162 -22.25 11.32 -7.54
N LEU A 163 -21.01 11.03 -7.19
CA LEU A 163 -20.62 10.74 -5.81
C LEU A 163 -20.49 12.02 -4.97
N HIS A 164 -19.84 13.08 -5.50
CA HIS A 164 -19.51 14.28 -4.70
C HIS A 164 -20.72 14.93 -4.03
N PRO A 165 -21.89 15.10 -4.68
CA PRO A 165 -23.06 15.66 -4.00
C PRO A 165 -23.55 14.85 -2.81
N LEU A 166 -23.19 13.55 -2.73
CA LEU A 166 -23.58 12.61 -1.67
C LEU A 166 -22.55 12.53 -0.54
N LEU A 167 -21.37 13.10 -0.73
CA LEU A 167 -20.30 13.07 0.27
C LEU A 167 -20.60 13.99 1.47
N TRP A 168 -19.85 13.78 2.53
CA TRP A 168 -19.81 14.70 3.67
C TRP A 168 -19.66 16.16 3.19
N ARG A 169 -20.49 17.04 3.75
CA ARG A 169 -20.61 18.45 3.32
C ARG A 169 -20.83 18.63 1.80
N GLN A 170 -21.47 17.64 1.17
CA GLN A 170 -21.77 17.67 -0.28
C GLN A 170 -20.51 17.78 -1.16
N GLY A 171 -19.37 17.22 -0.70
CA GLY A 171 -18.11 17.29 -1.43
C GLY A 171 -17.51 18.69 -1.56
N ARG A 172 -17.93 19.65 -0.73
CA ARG A 172 -17.35 21.01 -0.69
C ARG A 172 -16.15 21.10 0.24
N ASP A 173 -16.00 20.12 1.12
CA ASP A 173 -14.91 20.04 2.07
C ASP A 173 -14.49 18.57 2.25
N PHE A 174 -13.22 18.35 2.57
CA PHE A 174 -12.61 17.03 2.66
C PHE A 174 -11.70 16.97 3.88
N PRO A 175 -11.65 15.83 4.60
CA PRO A 175 -10.66 15.62 5.66
C PRO A 175 -9.22 15.77 5.13
N LEU A 176 -8.33 16.27 5.98
CA LEU A 176 -6.93 16.46 5.63
C LEU A 176 -6.09 15.17 5.70
N SER A 177 -6.61 14.12 6.35
CA SER A 177 -5.86 12.88 6.56
C SER A 177 -6.78 11.70 6.93
N PRO A 178 -6.31 10.44 6.76
CA PRO A 178 -6.99 9.25 7.27
C PRO A 178 -7.25 9.29 8.78
N ALA A 179 -6.30 9.79 9.58
CA ALA A 179 -6.49 9.92 11.02
C ALA A 179 -7.69 10.82 11.39
N ARG A 180 -7.94 11.88 10.59
CA ARG A 180 -9.13 12.70 10.76
C ARG A 180 -10.40 11.92 10.42
N MET A 181 -10.37 11.08 9.39
CA MET A 181 -11.50 10.21 9.02
C MET A 181 -11.80 9.18 10.12
N ASP A 182 -10.78 8.59 10.72
CA ASP A 182 -10.94 7.66 11.85
C ASP A 182 -11.65 8.32 13.04
N ALA A 183 -11.24 9.55 13.38
CA ALA A 183 -11.92 10.32 14.42
C ALA A 183 -13.39 10.60 14.07
N MET A 184 -13.68 10.92 12.80
CA MET A 184 -15.05 11.17 12.33
C MET A 184 -15.89 9.86 12.30
N LEU A 185 -15.29 8.72 11.97
CA LEU A 185 -15.92 7.40 12.06
C LEU A 185 -16.25 7.04 13.51
N SER A 186 -15.29 7.25 14.43
CA SER A 186 -15.46 7.01 15.86
C SER A 186 -16.59 7.87 16.46
N GLN A 187 -16.71 9.12 16.00
CA GLN A 187 -17.75 10.06 16.42
C GLN A 187 -19.11 9.81 15.73
N GLY A 188 -19.20 8.89 14.78
CA GLY A 188 -20.43 8.61 14.02
C GLY A 188 -20.77 9.66 12.94
N THR A 189 -19.87 10.59 12.64
CA THR A 189 -20.03 11.56 11.54
C THR A 189 -19.90 10.87 10.19
N LEU A 190 -18.95 9.92 10.07
CA LEU A 190 -18.78 9.07 8.91
C LEU A 190 -19.17 7.63 9.23
N GLN A 191 -19.54 6.88 8.20
CA GLN A 191 -19.74 5.43 8.28
C GLN A 191 -18.60 4.65 7.61
N LEU A 192 -17.74 5.34 6.85
CA LEU A 192 -16.54 4.76 6.23
C LEU A 192 -15.30 5.59 6.55
N SER A 193 -14.18 4.90 6.75
CA SER A 193 -12.83 5.46 6.74
C SER A 193 -11.95 4.70 5.75
N LEU A 194 -10.73 5.17 5.51
CA LEU A 194 -9.76 4.62 4.56
C LEU A 194 -8.40 4.47 5.23
N THR A 195 -7.69 3.42 4.86
CA THR A 195 -6.32 3.16 5.32
C THR A 195 -5.54 2.34 4.30
N PHE A 196 -4.20 2.37 4.38
CA PHE A 196 -3.33 1.45 3.64
C PHE A 196 -2.87 0.24 4.47
N ASN A 197 -3.29 0.13 5.72
CA ASN A 197 -3.00 -1.03 6.55
C ASN A 197 -4.28 -1.87 6.77
N PRO A 198 -4.41 -3.06 6.17
CA PRO A 198 -5.58 -3.93 6.36
C PRO A 198 -5.86 -4.31 7.82
N LEU A 199 -4.87 -4.24 8.71
CA LEU A 199 -5.01 -4.53 10.13
C LEU A 199 -5.33 -3.30 10.99
N HIS A 200 -5.39 -2.10 10.40
CA HIS A 200 -5.59 -0.85 11.12
C HIS A 200 -6.87 -0.82 11.95
N ALA A 201 -7.99 -1.27 11.38
CA ALA A 201 -9.26 -1.31 12.11
C ALA A 201 -9.16 -2.16 13.37
N GLN A 202 -8.51 -3.34 13.28
CA GLN A 202 -8.31 -4.23 14.42
C GLN A 202 -7.38 -3.63 15.48
N GLN A 203 -6.29 -3.00 15.04
CA GLN A 203 -5.35 -2.32 15.95
C GLN A 203 -6.01 -1.17 16.69
N LYS A 204 -6.71 -0.31 15.99
CA LYS A 204 -7.37 0.87 16.55
C LYS A 204 -8.57 0.51 17.43
N ALA A 205 -9.27 -0.59 17.13
CA ALA A 205 -10.29 -1.13 18.01
C ALA A 205 -9.67 -1.67 19.31
N ALA A 206 -8.55 -2.41 19.21
CA ALA A 206 -7.86 -2.96 20.39
C ALA A 206 -7.30 -1.84 21.30
N SER A 207 -6.84 -0.71 20.75
CA SER A 207 -6.39 0.46 21.52
C SER A 207 -7.54 1.38 22.00
N GLY A 208 -8.79 1.11 21.60
CA GLY A 208 -9.95 1.94 21.95
C GLY A 208 -10.08 3.25 21.16
N GLU A 209 -9.27 3.44 20.12
CA GLU A 209 -9.34 4.62 19.24
C GLU A 209 -10.48 4.51 18.22
N LEU A 210 -10.84 3.30 17.82
CA LEU A 210 -12.01 2.99 17.02
C LEU A 210 -12.99 2.10 17.81
N PRO A 211 -14.29 2.11 17.47
CA PRO A 211 -15.26 1.20 18.04
C PRO A 211 -14.85 -0.27 17.86
N GLN A 212 -15.18 -1.12 18.85
CA GLN A 212 -14.79 -2.53 18.89
C GLN A 212 -15.36 -3.36 17.71
N ASP A 213 -16.45 -2.91 17.12
CA ASP A 213 -17.08 -3.54 15.97
C ASP A 213 -16.53 -3.06 14.62
N SER A 214 -15.42 -2.31 14.62
CA SER A 214 -14.74 -1.84 13.39
C SER A 214 -14.06 -2.99 12.68
N TYR A 215 -14.15 -2.98 11.36
CA TYR A 215 -13.51 -3.99 10.50
C TYR A 215 -13.04 -3.38 9.18
N SER A 216 -11.99 -3.97 8.60
CA SER A 216 -11.47 -3.60 7.28
C SER A 216 -12.08 -4.47 6.18
N PHE A 217 -12.28 -3.88 5.00
CA PHE A 217 -12.74 -4.58 3.81
C PHE A 217 -12.25 -3.89 2.53
N GLY A 218 -12.41 -4.55 1.39
CA GLY A 218 -12.09 -3.99 0.08
C GLY A 218 -13.01 -4.52 -1.00
N PHE A 219 -12.87 -3.99 -2.22
CA PHE A 219 -13.63 -4.44 -3.37
C PHE A 219 -13.24 -5.86 -3.77
N LYS A 220 -14.22 -6.64 -4.23
CA LYS A 220 -14.02 -8.06 -4.57
C LYS A 220 -13.02 -8.27 -5.72
N GLN A 221 -12.99 -7.35 -6.68
CA GLN A 221 -12.06 -7.41 -7.81
C GLN A 221 -10.60 -7.14 -7.43
N GLY A 222 -10.37 -6.53 -6.30
CA GLY A 222 -9.05 -6.18 -5.78
C GLY A 222 -8.99 -4.76 -5.28
N MET A 223 -7.93 -4.49 -4.51
CA MET A 223 -7.63 -3.18 -3.95
C MET A 223 -6.21 -2.78 -4.30
N LEU A 224 -6.03 -1.50 -4.59
CA LEU A 224 -4.74 -0.89 -4.81
C LEU A 224 -3.80 -1.20 -3.64
N GLY A 225 -2.60 -1.62 -3.95
CA GLY A 225 -1.62 -1.92 -2.94
C GLY A 225 -0.21 -1.98 -3.49
N ASN A 226 0.75 -1.90 -2.60
CA ASN A 226 2.15 -2.05 -2.95
C ASN A 226 2.87 -2.93 -1.93
N VAL A 227 4.08 -3.32 -2.30
CA VAL A 227 5.03 -3.97 -1.42
C VAL A 227 6.02 -2.90 -0.94
N HIS A 228 6.41 -2.97 0.33
CA HIS A 228 7.51 -2.19 0.86
C HIS A 228 8.81 -2.93 0.61
N PHE A 229 9.85 -2.20 0.21
CA PHE A 229 11.13 -2.78 -0.12
C PHE A 229 12.26 -2.20 0.71
N VAL A 230 13.35 -2.96 0.78
CA VAL A 230 14.65 -2.47 1.20
C VAL A 230 15.66 -2.63 0.07
N ALA A 231 16.47 -1.60 -0.16
CA ALA A 231 17.46 -1.55 -1.21
C ALA A 231 18.88 -1.27 -0.66
N ILE A 232 19.89 -1.67 -1.41
CA ILE A 232 21.30 -1.46 -1.08
C ILE A 232 21.89 -0.45 -2.07
N PRO A 233 22.39 0.71 -1.61
CA PRO A 233 23.06 1.67 -2.48
C PRO A 233 24.30 1.07 -3.18
N ALA A 234 24.57 1.51 -4.41
CA ALA A 234 25.72 1.04 -5.19
C ALA A 234 27.05 1.28 -4.45
N ASN A 235 27.16 2.39 -3.71
CA ASN A 235 28.33 2.79 -2.94
C ASN A 235 28.33 2.29 -1.48
N ALA A 236 27.41 1.43 -1.08
CA ALA A 236 27.29 0.90 0.28
C ALA A 236 28.65 0.34 0.78
N ARG A 237 28.98 0.66 2.03
CA ARG A 237 30.22 0.22 2.69
C ARG A 237 30.13 -1.23 3.17
N ALA A 238 28.99 -1.59 3.77
CA ALA A 238 28.76 -2.89 4.39
C ALA A 238 27.70 -3.72 3.65
N THR A 239 27.89 -3.93 2.35
CA THR A 239 26.95 -4.67 1.48
C THR A 239 26.58 -6.05 2.02
N ALA A 240 27.57 -6.82 2.51
CA ALA A 240 27.31 -8.15 3.09
C ALA A 240 26.43 -8.06 4.35
N GLY A 241 26.71 -7.09 5.22
CA GLY A 241 25.87 -6.82 6.39
C GLY A 241 24.45 -6.42 6.02
N ALA A 242 24.29 -5.56 5.01
CA ALA A 242 23.00 -5.16 4.49
C ALA A 242 22.20 -6.37 3.95
N GLN A 243 22.84 -7.28 3.23
CA GLN A 243 22.21 -8.53 2.77
C GLN A 243 21.80 -9.45 3.92
N VAL A 244 22.60 -9.55 4.99
CA VAL A 244 22.23 -10.32 6.20
C VAL A 244 20.98 -9.74 6.84
N VAL A 245 20.91 -8.41 6.98
CA VAL A 245 19.71 -7.75 7.54
C VAL A 245 18.50 -7.96 6.62
N ALA A 246 18.63 -7.76 5.31
CA ALA A 246 17.55 -7.99 4.36
C ALA A 246 17.06 -9.45 4.39
N ASN A 247 17.97 -10.41 4.47
CA ASN A 247 17.62 -11.82 4.62
C ASN A 247 16.88 -12.11 5.93
N PHE A 248 17.30 -11.49 7.04
CA PHE A 248 16.60 -11.61 8.33
C PHE A 248 15.17 -11.04 8.23
N LEU A 249 14.98 -9.90 7.57
CA LEU A 249 13.66 -9.29 7.37
C LEU A 249 12.69 -10.21 6.59
N LEU A 250 13.20 -11.08 5.72
CA LEU A 250 12.43 -12.12 5.02
C LEU A 250 12.22 -13.40 5.84
N SER A 251 12.82 -13.53 7.01
CA SER A 251 12.66 -14.74 7.81
C SER A 251 11.22 -14.88 8.33
N PRO A 252 10.68 -16.11 8.45
CA PRO A 252 9.38 -16.33 9.08
C PRO A 252 9.26 -15.69 10.46
N GLN A 253 10.33 -15.75 11.26
CA GLN A 253 10.36 -15.15 12.59
C GLN A 253 10.14 -13.62 12.54
N ALA A 254 10.88 -12.91 11.71
CA ALA A 254 10.76 -11.45 11.59
C ALA A 254 9.39 -11.05 11.02
N GLN A 255 8.92 -11.77 10.01
CA GLN A 255 7.65 -11.50 9.34
C GLN A 255 6.44 -11.74 10.25
N LEU A 256 6.44 -12.82 11.02
CA LEU A 256 5.37 -13.11 11.99
C LEU A 256 5.34 -12.05 13.11
N ARG A 257 6.51 -11.68 13.64
CA ARG A 257 6.60 -10.64 14.66
C ARG A 257 6.12 -9.28 14.15
N LYS A 258 6.48 -8.92 12.91
CA LYS A 258 6.06 -7.68 12.26
C LYS A 258 4.55 -7.67 12.00
N ALA A 259 3.98 -8.81 11.62
CA ALA A 259 2.56 -8.94 11.32
C ALA A 259 1.65 -8.87 12.55
N ASP A 260 2.20 -9.08 13.76
CA ASP A 260 1.43 -9.00 15.00
C ASP A 260 0.90 -7.57 15.22
N PRO A 261 -0.44 -7.38 15.28
CA PRO A 261 -1.05 -6.07 15.52
C PRO A 261 -0.64 -5.41 16.84
N GLN A 262 -0.22 -6.18 17.83
CA GLN A 262 0.25 -5.64 19.12
C GLN A 262 1.69 -5.11 19.03
N ILE A 263 2.43 -5.46 17.97
CA ILE A 263 3.82 -5.03 17.77
C ILE A 263 3.89 -3.97 16.68
N TRP A 264 3.41 -4.32 15.47
CA TRP A 264 3.39 -3.40 14.33
C TRP A 264 2.12 -3.57 13.48
N GLY A 265 1.74 -4.82 13.12
CA GLY A 265 0.59 -5.09 12.26
C GLY A 265 0.83 -4.73 10.81
N ASP A 266 2.07 -4.84 10.33
CA ASP A 266 2.40 -4.65 8.93
C ASP A 266 2.29 -6.00 8.18
N PRO A 267 1.54 -6.09 7.07
CA PRO A 267 1.29 -7.34 6.37
C PRO A 267 2.57 -8.06 5.92
N SER A 268 2.55 -9.39 6.02
CA SER A 268 3.67 -10.24 5.59
C SER A 268 3.74 -10.35 4.07
N VAL A 269 4.98 -10.46 3.56
CA VAL A 269 5.27 -10.78 2.16
C VAL A 269 5.45 -12.27 1.90
N LEU A 270 5.32 -13.11 2.94
CA LEU A 270 5.53 -14.54 2.81
C LEU A 270 4.31 -15.25 2.24
N ASP A 271 4.58 -16.32 1.51
CA ASP A 271 3.58 -17.27 1.03
C ASP A 271 3.25 -18.26 2.17
N PRO A 272 2.01 -18.31 2.67
CA PRO A 272 1.63 -19.23 3.71
C PRO A 272 1.89 -20.70 3.36
N GLU A 273 1.82 -21.05 2.07
CA GLU A 273 2.02 -22.42 1.61
C GLU A 273 3.48 -22.89 1.70
N LYS A 274 4.42 -21.94 1.79
CA LYS A 274 5.86 -22.21 1.97
C LYS A 274 6.29 -22.27 3.44
N LEU A 275 5.37 -22.03 4.38
CA LEU A 275 5.60 -22.06 5.82
C LEU A 275 5.25 -23.44 6.38
N ASN A 276 5.89 -23.82 7.49
CA ASN A 276 5.44 -24.99 8.25
C ASN A 276 4.08 -24.71 8.92
N ASP A 277 3.42 -25.78 9.41
CA ASP A 277 2.06 -25.66 9.95
C ASP A 277 1.94 -24.70 11.13
N ALA A 278 2.93 -24.68 12.04
CA ALA A 278 2.93 -23.78 13.18
C ALA A 278 3.09 -22.29 12.73
N GLN A 279 4.00 -22.03 11.81
CA GLN A 279 4.22 -20.68 11.26
C GLN A 279 3.00 -20.20 10.45
N ARG A 280 2.40 -21.08 9.67
CA ARG A 280 1.17 -20.79 8.90
C ARG A 280 0.01 -20.48 9.83
N ALA A 281 -0.20 -21.28 10.87
CA ALA A 281 -1.22 -21.04 11.87
C ALA A 281 -1.01 -19.70 12.60
N ALA A 282 0.24 -19.39 12.98
CA ALA A 282 0.58 -18.12 13.62
C ALA A 282 0.32 -16.92 12.69
N LEU A 283 0.64 -17.04 11.38
CA LEU A 283 0.36 -16.00 10.39
C LEU A 283 -1.15 -15.74 10.26
N TYR A 284 -1.94 -16.79 10.12
CA TYR A 284 -3.40 -16.68 10.01
C TYR A 284 -4.10 -16.21 11.30
N ALA A 285 -3.44 -16.34 12.45
CA ALA A 285 -3.95 -15.79 13.70
C ALA A 285 -3.90 -14.26 13.74
N VAL A 286 -2.92 -13.66 13.05
CA VAL A 286 -2.69 -12.20 13.06
C VAL A 286 -3.10 -11.50 11.77
N GLN A 287 -3.26 -12.23 10.68
CA GLN A 287 -3.66 -11.68 9.37
C GLN A 287 -4.95 -12.33 8.86
N PRO A 288 -5.80 -11.58 8.13
CA PRO A 288 -6.97 -12.15 7.47
C PRO A 288 -6.57 -13.30 6.51
N LYS A 289 -7.31 -14.41 6.56
CA LYS A 289 -7.09 -15.55 5.65
C LYS A 289 -7.38 -15.22 4.19
N ALA A 290 -8.30 -14.29 3.97
CA ALA A 290 -8.67 -13.80 2.66
C ALA A 290 -8.59 -12.26 2.65
N THR A 291 -7.73 -11.73 1.81
CA THR A 291 -7.68 -10.30 1.45
C THR A 291 -8.05 -10.17 -0.02
N PRO A 292 -8.65 -9.04 -0.44
CA PRO A 292 -8.83 -8.78 -1.86
C PRO A 292 -7.51 -8.91 -2.61
N PRO A 293 -7.52 -9.31 -3.91
CA PRO A 293 -6.32 -9.26 -4.73
C PRO A 293 -5.67 -7.89 -4.67
N MET A 294 -4.34 -7.86 -4.67
CA MET A 294 -3.59 -6.61 -4.72
C MET A 294 -3.51 -6.15 -6.17
N LEU A 295 -3.92 -4.91 -6.43
CA LEU A 295 -3.82 -4.26 -7.74
C LEU A 295 -2.63 -3.31 -7.74
N ALA A 296 -1.93 -3.22 -8.88
CA ALA A 296 -0.86 -2.26 -9.07
C ALA A 296 -1.41 -0.84 -9.26
N GLU A 297 -0.63 0.14 -8.82
CA GLU A 297 -0.94 1.56 -9.07
C GLU A 297 -0.87 1.87 -10.58
N PRO A 298 -1.68 2.83 -11.07
CA PRO A 298 -1.56 3.39 -12.42
C PRO A 298 -0.16 3.98 -12.66
N HIS A 299 0.27 4.00 -13.92
CA HIS A 299 1.57 4.57 -14.31
C HIS A 299 1.57 6.09 -14.22
#